data_522f95d24d5757d7d228417ebbb7bc86
#
_entry.id   522f95d24d5757d7d228417ebbb7bc86
#
_cell.length_a   1.000
_cell.length_b   1.000
_cell.length_c   1.000
_cell.angle_alpha   90.00
_cell.angle_beta   90.00
_cell.angle_gamma   90.00
#
_symmetry.space_group_name_H-M   'P 1'
#
loop_
_entity.id
_entity.type
_entity.pdbx_description
1 polymer ?
#
loop_
_entity_poly.entity_id
_entity_poly.type
_entity_poly.pdbx_seq_one_letter_code
_entity_poly.pdbx_strand_id
1 'polypeptide(L)'
;MSDKKAVPGTGGEHYIPYGERTGEESVVYFTKDLSAEGLRRIFERVSGRLTGKVGIKLHTGEKHGPNIIPRPWVESLVKNDLPDASIVETNTYYEGDRYTTEQHRETLKVNGWTFCPVDIMDEDGTVFLPVKDGKWFTQMSMGKNLTNYDSLFVLTHFK
;
A
#
# COMPACT_ATOMS: atom_id res chain seq x y z
N MET A 1 -37.95 -9.51 -13.00
CA MET A 1 -36.59 -9.07 -13.43
C MET A 1 -36.39 -7.67 -12.90
N SER A 2 -35.59 -7.48 -11.85
CA SER A 2 -35.36 -6.16 -11.26
C SER A 2 -34.18 -5.51 -11.95
N ASP A 3 -34.43 -4.44 -12.68
CA ASP A 3 -33.40 -3.57 -13.22
C ASP A 3 -32.53 -3.03 -12.08
N LYS A 4 -31.36 -3.61 -11.89
CA LYS A 4 -30.33 -3.02 -11.03
C LYS A 4 -29.83 -1.76 -11.73
N LYS A 5 -30.33 -0.60 -11.32
CA LYS A 5 -29.75 0.70 -11.74
C LYS A 5 -28.26 0.71 -11.39
N ALA A 6 -27.43 1.00 -12.38
CA ALA A 6 -25.99 1.19 -12.18
C ALA A 6 -25.76 2.28 -11.13
N VAL A 7 -24.90 2.00 -10.16
CA VAL A 7 -24.50 2.99 -9.15
C VAL A 7 -23.59 4.01 -9.84
N PRO A 8 -23.89 5.32 -9.80
CA PRO A 8 -23.02 6.34 -10.39
C PRO A 8 -21.63 6.28 -9.75
N GLY A 9 -20.58 6.23 -10.55
CA GLY A 9 -19.19 6.16 -10.08
C GLY A 9 -18.52 4.77 -10.12
N THR A 10 -19.26 3.72 -10.39
CA THR A 10 -18.69 2.38 -10.57
C THR A 10 -18.39 2.13 -12.05
N GLY A 11 -17.47 2.80 -12.67
CA GLY A 11 -16.90 2.48 -14.00
C GLY A 11 -17.81 1.72 -15.00
N GLY A 12 -19.10 2.04 -15.03
CA GLY A 12 -20.15 1.23 -15.65
C GLY A 12 -19.94 0.84 -17.12
N GLU A 13 -19.12 1.59 -17.86
CA GLU A 13 -18.78 1.24 -19.24
C GLU A 13 -17.71 0.14 -19.36
N HIS A 14 -16.98 -0.15 -18.28
CA HIS A 14 -15.93 -1.17 -18.25
C HIS A 14 -16.23 -2.31 -17.28
N TYR A 15 -17.37 -2.28 -16.61
CA TYR A 15 -17.77 -3.40 -15.77
C TYR A 15 -18.25 -4.56 -16.64
N ILE A 16 -17.49 -5.63 -16.65
CA ILE A 16 -17.85 -6.89 -17.26
C ILE A 16 -18.38 -7.82 -16.15
N PRO A 17 -19.66 -8.23 -16.19
CA PRO A 17 -20.20 -9.21 -15.25
C PRO A 17 -19.34 -10.49 -15.21
N TYR A 18 -19.25 -11.13 -14.04
CA TYR A 18 -18.38 -12.30 -13.86
C TYR A 18 -18.61 -13.40 -14.92
N GLY A 19 -19.85 -13.69 -15.25
CA GLY A 19 -20.20 -14.71 -16.25
C GLY A 19 -19.94 -14.33 -17.71
N GLU A 20 -19.59 -13.06 -17.99
CA GLU A 20 -19.32 -12.53 -19.33
C GLU A 20 -17.83 -12.24 -19.57
N ARG A 21 -17.00 -12.50 -18.56
CA ARG A 21 -15.56 -12.24 -18.65
C ARG A 21 -14.91 -13.27 -19.56
N THR A 22 -14.17 -12.76 -20.54
CA THR A 22 -13.35 -13.56 -21.45
C THR A 22 -11.89 -13.16 -21.26
N GLY A 23 -11.00 -14.11 -21.06
CA GLY A 23 -9.58 -13.89 -20.87
C GLY A 23 -9.02 -14.68 -19.69
N GLU A 24 -7.71 -14.57 -19.51
CA GLU A 24 -7.04 -15.20 -18.36
C GLU A 24 -7.39 -14.46 -17.07
N GLU A 25 -7.81 -15.19 -16.06
CA GLU A 25 -8.06 -14.65 -14.73
C GLU A 25 -6.73 -14.28 -14.06
N SER A 26 -6.75 -13.21 -13.27
CA SER A 26 -5.58 -12.84 -12.47
C SER A 26 -5.30 -13.89 -11.40
N VAL A 27 -4.05 -14.32 -11.29
CA VAL A 27 -3.63 -15.25 -10.25
C VAL A 27 -3.62 -14.55 -8.90
N VAL A 28 -4.30 -15.14 -7.92
CA VAL A 28 -4.29 -14.71 -6.53
C VAL A 28 -3.68 -15.82 -5.68
N TYR A 29 -2.70 -15.45 -4.86
CA TYR A 29 -2.09 -16.37 -3.90
C TYR A 29 -2.73 -16.17 -2.52
N PHE A 30 -3.06 -17.27 -1.87
CA PHE A 30 -3.71 -17.26 -0.56
C PHE A 30 -3.01 -18.24 0.40
N THR A 31 -2.91 -17.85 1.67
CA THR A 31 -2.44 -18.73 2.75
C THR A 31 -3.33 -18.59 3.98
N LYS A 32 -3.49 -19.69 4.74
CA LYS A 32 -4.09 -19.69 6.07
C LYS A 32 -3.02 -19.54 7.18
N ASP A 33 -1.76 -19.55 6.81
CA ASP A 33 -0.66 -19.38 7.75
C ASP A 33 -0.48 -17.90 8.08
N LEU A 34 -1.03 -17.49 9.21
CA LEU A 34 -0.95 -16.13 9.74
C LEU A 34 0.32 -15.99 10.60
N SER A 35 1.46 -16.05 9.95
CA SER A 35 2.78 -15.92 10.56
C SER A 35 3.74 -15.11 9.67
N ALA A 36 4.91 -14.74 10.21
CA ALA A 36 5.96 -14.11 9.42
C ALA A 36 6.39 -14.99 8.25
N GLU A 37 6.48 -16.30 8.44
CA GLU A 37 6.84 -17.25 7.41
C GLU A 37 5.74 -17.36 6.34
N GLY A 38 4.47 -17.38 6.75
CA GLY A 38 3.34 -17.36 5.82
C GLY A 38 3.33 -16.12 4.94
N LEU A 39 3.64 -14.93 5.51
CA LEU A 39 3.79 -13.69 4.76
C LEU A 39 4.94 -13.79 3.74
N ARG A 40 6.11 -14.27 4.15
CA ARG A 40 7.27 -14.42 3.27
C ARG A 40 7.00 -15.37 2.10
N ARG A 41 6.34 -16.51 2.34
CA ARG A 41 5.94 -17.44 1.27
C ARG A 41 5.00 -16.82 0.24
N ILE A 42 4.08 -15.94 0.67
CA ILE A 42 3.23 -15.19 -0.27
C ILE A 42 4.06 -14.15 -1.01
N PHE A 43 4.94 -13.44 -0.31
CA PHE A 43 5.84 -12.47 -0.92
C PHE A 43 6.70 -13.09 -2.03
N GLU A 44 7.29 -14.25 -1.82
CA GLU A 44 8.08 -14.97 -2.83
C GLU A 44 7.34 -15.17 -4.15
N ARG A 45 6.01 -15.35 -4.12
CA ARG A 45 5.18 -15.52 -5.31
C ARG A 45 5.02 -14.26 -6.15
N VAL A 46 5.22 -13.10 -5.56
CA VAL A 46 5.00 -11.79 -6.21
C VAL A 46 6.28 -10.96 -6.33
N SER A 47 7.32 -11.30 -5.57
CA SER A 47 8.58 -10.53 -5.47
C SER A 47 9.31 -10.35 -6.80
N GLY A 48 9.19 -11.30 -7.73
CA GLY A 48 9.82 -11.21 -9.05
C GLY A 48 9.36 -10.04 -9.93
N ARG A 49 8.33 -9.29 -9.49
CA ARG A 49 7.87 -8.07 -10.16
C ARG A 49 8.48 -6.79 -9.59
N LEU A 50 9.17 -6.89 -8.46
CA LEU A 50 9.82 -5.75 -7.82
C LEU A 50 11.18 -5.50 -8.46
N THR A 51 11.50 -4.24 -8.71
CA THR A 51 12.77 -3.80 -9.28
C THR A 51 13.28 -2.56 -8.55
N GLY A 52 14.60 -2.38 -8.53
CA GLY A 52 15.24 -1.19 -8.00
C GLY A 52 14.95 -0.92 -6.52
N LYS A 53 14.80 0.34 -6.15
CA LYS A 53 14.50 0.76 -4.80
C LYS A 53 13.04 0.51 -4.45
N VAL A 54 12.79 -0.30 -3.44
CA VAL A 54 11.45 -0.73 -3.04
C VAL A 54 10.94 0.08 -1.85
N GLY A 55 9.73 0.65 -2.00
CA GLY A 55 8.93 1.18 -0.91
C GLY A 55 7.90 0.16 -0.44
N ILE A 56 7.86 -0.14 0.85
CA ILE A 56 6.81 -0.99 1.44
C ILE A 56 5.71 -0.08 1.96
N LYS A 57 4.61 0.05 1.21
CA LYS A 57 3.45 0.83 1.64
C LYS A 57 2.61 0.00 2.57
N LEU A 58 2.49 0.45 3.80
CA LEU A 58 1.62 -0.17 4.79
C LEU A 58 0.86 0.87 5.60
N HIS A 59 -0.09 0.42 6.39
CA HIS A 59 -0.77 1.22 7.39
C HIS A 59 -0.04 1.06 8.72
N THR A 60 0.69 2.09 9.13
CA THR A 60 1.50 2.09 10.35
C THR A 60 0.68 2.28 11.64
N GLY A 61 -0.59 2.67 11.49
CA GLY A 61 -1.57 2.79 12.58
C GLY A 61 -1.54 4.10 13.33
N GLU A 62 -2.63 4.37 14.01
CA GLU A 62 -2.70 5.42 15.04
C GLU A 62 -1.90 4.99 16.28
N LYS A 63 -1.56 5.92 17.18
CA LYS A 63 -0.86 5.59 18.43
C LYS A 63 -1.59 4.49 19.20
N HIS A 64 -0.85 3.42 19.50
CA HIS A 64 -1.40 2.24 20.16
C HIS A 64 -2.62 1.63 19.47
N GLY A 65 -2.87 2.00 18.22
CA GLY A 65 -4.04 1.56 17.45
C GLY A 65 -3.98 0.06 17.14
N PRO A 66 -5.16 -0.59 17.10
CA PRO A 66 -5.30 -1.95 16.58
C PRO A 66 -5.24 -1.96 15.05
N ASN A 67 -5.41 -3.12 14.45
CA ASN A 67 -5.60 -3.30 13.01
C ASN A 67 -4.39 -2.91 12.15
N ILE A 68 -3.19 -3.20 12.66
CA ILE A 68 -1.94 -3.14 11.89
C ILE A 68 -1.45 -4.56 11.63
N ILE A 69 -0.69 -4.72 10.55
CA ILE A 69 0.04 -5.97 10.31
C ILE A 69 1.06 -6.13 11.45
N PRO A 70 1.18 -7.32 12.07
CA PRO A 70 2.12 -7.52 13.15
C PRO A 70 3.54 -7.09 12.76
N ARG A 71 4.12 -6.16 13.51
CA ARG A 71 5.47 -5.62 13.24
C ARG A 71 6.54 -6.69 13.05
N PRO A 72 6.58 -7.77 13.87
CA PRO A 72 7.57 -8.83 13.68
C PRO A 72 7.50 -9.51 12.31
N TRP A 73 6.33 -9.53 11.66
CA TRP A 73 6.20 -10.10 10.32
C TRP A 73 6.84 -9.19 9.28
N VAL A 74 6.59 -7.88 9.38
CA VAL A 74 7.19 -6.88 8.50
C VAL A 74 8.70 -6.81 8.71
N GLU A 75 9.14 -6.83 9.95
CA GLU A 75 10.56 -6.85 10.32
C GLU A 75 11.28 -8.08 9.74
N SER A 76 10.64 -9.25 9.84
CA SER A 76 11.16 -10.49 9.24
C SER A 76 11.28 -10.39 7.73
N LEU A 77 10.25 -9.84 7.06
CA LEU A 77 10.26 -9.62 5.61
C LEU A 77 11.40 -8.66 5.20
N VAL A 78 11.53 -7.53 5.89
CA VAL A 78 12.58 -6.56 5.61
C VAL A 78 13.97 -7.19 5.78
N LYS A 79 14.21 -7.83 6.93
CA LYS A 79 15.54 -8.40 7.24
C LYS A 79 15.98 -9.51 6.30
N ASN A 80 15.07 -10.32 5.81
CA ASN A 80 15.41 -11.52 5.05
C ASN A 80 15.24 -11.36 3.53
N ASP A 81 14.28 -10.53 3.11
CA ASP A 81 13.88 -10.50 1.69
C ASP A 81 14.03 -9.12 1.04
N LEU A 82 13.95 -8.03 1.84
CA LEU A 82 14.01 -6.65 1.35
C LEU A 82 14.90 -5.76 2.24
N PRO A 83 16.20 -6.09 2.41
CA PRO A 83 17.06 -5.40 3.39
C PRO A 83 17.26 -3.91 3.09
N ASP A 84 17.15 -3.49 1.84
CA ASP A 84 17.33 -2.10 1.40
C ASP A 84 16.01 -1.34 1.24
N ALA A 85 14.88 -1.96 1.58
CA ALA A 85 13.58 -1.30 1.47
C ALA A 85 13.35 -0.30 2.61
N SER A 86 12.52 0.70 2.30
CA SER A 86 11.95 1.62 3.29
C SER A 86 10.46 1.37 3.44
N ILE A 87 9.93 1.51 4.65
CA ILE A 87 8.49 1.68 4.83
C ILE A 87 8.12 3.06 4.28
N VAL A 88 7.03 3.14 3.52
CA VAL A 88 6.54 4.40 2.97
C VAL A 88 5.10 4.65 3.41
N GLU A 89 4.84 5.87 3.85
CA GLU A 89 3.54 6.36 4.33
C GLU A 89 3.30 7.79 3.86
N THR A 90 2.11 8.32 4.11
CA THR A 90 1.79 9.74 3.99
C THR A 90 1.13 10.23 5.27
N ASN A 91 1.19 11.52 5.52
CA ASN A 91 0.40 12.14 6.56
C ASN A 91 -1.10 11.92 6.28
N THR A 92 -1.92 11.99 7.31
CA THR A 92 -3.38 11.90 7.16
C THR A 92 -3.94 13.25 6.76
N TYR A 93 -5.02 13.23 5.97
CA TYR A 93 -5.75 14.46 5.63
C TYR A 93 -6.65 14.96 6.78
N TYR A 94 -7.04 14.07 7.67
CA TYR A 94 -7.83 14.39 8.87
C TYR A 94 -6.92 14.65 10.08
N GLU A 95 -7.37 15.46 11.01
CA GLU A 95 -6.68 15.74 12.27
C GLU A 95 -6.51 14.47 13.11
N GLY A 96 -5.33 14.33 13.72
CA GLY A 96 -4.98 13.18 14.55
C GLY A 96 -3.47 13.04 14.73
N ASP A 97 -3.04 11.92 15.27
CA ASP A 97 -1.63 11.66 15.61
C ASP A 97 -0.69 11.50 14.41
N ARG A 98 -1.21 11.57 13.19
CA ARG A 98 -0.45 11.51 11.93
C ARG A 98 -0.76 12.67 10.98
N TYR A 99 -1.34 13.75 11.51
CA TYR A 99 -1.74 14.90 10.72
C TYR A 99 -0.54 15.73 10.25
N THR A 100 0.45 15.93 11.12
CA THR A 100 1.72 16.57 10.75
C THR A 100 2.85 15.55 10.71
N THR A 101 3.90 15.84 9.94
CA THR A 101 5.07 14.97 9.84
C THR A 101 5.72 14.72 11.19
N GLU A 102 5.79 15.72 12.06
CA GLU A 102 6.34 15.58 13.40
C GLU A 102 5.51 14.61 14.26
N GLN A 103 4.18 14.79 14.30
CA GLN A 103 3.27 13.90 15.02
C GLN A 103 3.33 12.47 14.46
N HIS A 104 3.39 12.35 13.13
CA HIS A 104 3.48 11.06 12.46
C HIS A 104 4.78 10.34 12.83
N ARG A 105 5.93 11.02 12.82
CA ARG A 105 7.21 10.44 13.24
C ARG A 105 7.20 9.98 14.69
N GLU A 106 6.55 10.73 15.58
CA GLU A 106 6.36 10.31 16.97
C GLU A 106 5.47 9.06 17.06
N THR A 107 4.37 9.02 16.31
CA THR A 107 3.47 7.86 16.23
C THR A 107 4.20 6.61 15.73
N LEU A 108 5.07 6.75 14.73
CA LEU A 108 5.91 5.65 14.24
C LEU A 108 6.81 5.09 15.33
N LYS A 109 7.43 5.94 16.15
CA LYS A 109 8.27 5.51 17.29
C LYS A 109 7.45 4.79 18.34
N VAL A 110 6.32 5.38 18.76
CA VAL A 110 5.41 4.79 19.76
C VAL A 110 4.92 3.43 19.29
N ASN A 111 4.60 3.29 18.03
CA ASN A 111 4.15 2.02 17.45
C ASN A 111 5.30 1.04 17.12
N GLY A 112 6.56 1.46 17.31
CA GLY A 112 7.74 0.60 17.14
C GLY A 112 8.15 0.32 15.69
N TRP A 113 7.80 1.22 14.75
CA TRP A 113 8.28 1.17 13.37
C TRP A 113 9.69 1.78 13.27
N THR A 114 10.69 1.12 13.87
CA THR A 114 12.06 1.65 14.01
C THR A 114 13.14 0.70 13.49
N PHE A 115 12.75 -0.44 12.92
CA PHE A 115 13.67 -1.48 12.47
C PHE A 115 14.19 -1.29 11.03
N CYS A 116 13.65 -0.34 10.29
CA CYS A 116 14.11 0.09 8.97
C CYS A 116 13.77 1.56 8.74
N PRO A 117 14.31 2.21 7.69
CA PRO A 117 13.92 3.56 7.35
C PRO A 117 12.42 3.69 7.09
N VAL A 118 11.83 4.79 7.54
CA VAL A 118 10.44 5.16 7.23
C VAL A 118 10.43 6.53 6.56
N ASP A 119 9.87 6.59 5.36
CA ASP A 119 9.71 7.79 4.56
C ASP A 119 8.24 8.23 4.59
N ILE A 120 8.00 9.44 5.06
CA ILE A 120 6.69 10.10 4.97
C ILE A 120 6.69 10.86 3.65
N MET A 121 6.16 10.25 2.61
CA MET A 121 6.37 10.65 1.22
C MET A 121 5.94 12.07 0.88
N ASP A 122 5.08 12.68 1.66
CA ASP A 122 4.58 14.05 1.48
C ASP A 122 5.25 15.09 2.38
N GLU A 123 6.28 14.69 3.17
CA GLU A 123 6.99 15.64 4.04
C GLU A 123 7.72 16.74 3.27
N ASP A 124 8.20 16.46 2.07
CA ASP A 124 8.86 17.42 1.17
C ASP A 124 7.89 18.03 0.14
N GLY A 125 6.59 17.88 0.37
CA GLY A 125 5.53 18.41 -0.48
C GLY A 125 4.93 17.38 -1.42
N THR A 126 4.31 17.86 -2.51
CA THR A 126 3.56 17.03 -3.46
C THR A 126 4.13 17.14 -4.87
N VAL A 127 3.86 16.13 -5.67
CA VAL A 127 4.14 16.08 -7.10
C VAL A 127 2.89 15.65 -7.85
N PHE A 128 2.67 16.19 -9.06
CA PHE A 128 1.60 15.75 -9.93
C PHE A 128 2.15 14.74 -10.93
N LEU A 129 1.68 13.51 -10.83
CA LEU A 129 2.08 12.43 -11.73
C LEU A 129 1.02 12.21 -12.81
N PRO A 130 1.43 12.00 -14.09
CA PRO A 130 0.49 11.73 -15.17
C PRO A 130 -0.19 10.38 -14.97
N VAL A 131 -1.48 10.33 -15.29
CA VAL A 131 -2.26 9.09 -15.35
C VAL A 131 -2.38 8.68 -16.81
N LYS A 132 -1.63 7.64 -17.19
CA LYS A 132 -1.68 7.10 -18.55
C LYS A 132 -3.08 6.54 -18.84
N ASP A 133 -3.64 6.95 -19.97
CA ASP A 133 -4.97 6.52 -20.43
C ASP A 133 -6.09 6.77 -19.40
N GLY A 134 -5.89 7.79 -18.55
CA GLY A 134 -6.85 8.14 -17.51
C GLY A 134 -8.17 8.65 -18.09
N LYS A 135 -9.29 8.01 -17.69
CA LYS A 135 -10.63 8.40 -18.14
C LYS A 135 -11.13 9.65 -17.42
N TRP A 136 -10.90 9.73 -16.11
CA TRP A 136 -11.41 10.80 -15.24
C TRP A 136 -10.35 11.81 -14.82
N PHE A 137 -9.12 11.36 -14.70
CA PHE A 137 -8.00 12.18 -14.28
C PHE A 137 -6.84 12.01 -15.25
N THR A 138 -6.24 13.12 -15.66
CA THR A 138 -5.01 13.14 -16.46
C THR A 138 -3.75 13.16 -15.61
N GLN A 139 -3.90 13.53 -14.32
CA GLN A 139 -2.83 13.54 -13.34
C GLN A 139 -3.37 13.31 -11.93
N MET A 140 -2.50 12.84 -11.04
CA MET A 140 -2.79 12.64 -9.62
C MET A 140 -1.74 13.35 -8.78
N SER A 141 -2.21 14.01 -7.69
CA SER A 141 -1.33 14.57 -6.67
C SER A 141 -0.85 13.45 -5.74
N MET A 142 0.46 13.30 -5.61
CA MET A 142 1.12 12.28 -4.79
C MET A 142 2.15 12.93 -3.88
N GLY A 143 2.51 12.26 -2.79
CA GLY A 143 3.66 12.67 -1.99
C GLY A 143 4.92 12.70 -2.85
N LYS A 144 5.71 13.79 -2.77
CA LYS A 144 6.87 14.01 -3.64
C LYS A 144 7.88 12.87 -3.58
N ASN A 145 8.11 12.30 -2.40
CA ASN A 145 9.10 11.26 -2.20
C ASN A 145 8.71 9.91 -2.82
N LEU A 146 7.46 9.75 -3.30
CA LEU A 146 7.07 8.58 -4.09
C LEU A 146 7.99 8.36 -5.30
N THR A 147 8.47 9.45 -5.90
CA THR A 147 9.39 9.40 -7.07
C THR A 147 10.78 8.88 -6.76
N ASN A 148 11.11 8.65 -5.49
CA ASN A 148 12.38 8.07 -5.06
C ASN A 148 12.40 6.54 -5.14
N TYR A 149 11.27 5.92 -5.48
CA TYR A 149 11.09 4.45 -5.49
C TYR A 149 10.80 3.95 -6.89
N ASP A 150 11.41 2.83 -7.25
CA ASP A 150 11.20 2.15 -8.53
C ASP A 150 10.00 1.19 -8.45
N SER A 151 9.73 0.68 -7.25
CA SER A 151 8.62 -0.25 -7.01
C SER A 151 7.95 0.02 -5.66
N LEU A 152 6.63 -0.20 -5.62
CA LEU A 152 5.87 -0.24 -4.37
C LEU A 152 5.37 -1.66 -4.11
N PHE A 153 5.68 -2.16 -2.93
CA PHE A 153 5.06 -3.35 -2.37
C PHE A 153 3.98 -2.93 -1.37
N VAL A 154 2.72 -3.04 -1.78
CA VAL A 154 1.59 -2.65 -0.92
C VAL A 154 1.24 -3.80 0.01
N LEU A 155 1.53 -3.63 1.28
CA LEU A 155 1.28 -4.58 2.35
C LEU A 155 0.22 -3.98 3.29
N THR A 156 -1.00 -4.44 3.16
CA THR A 156 -2.13 -3.87 3.89
C THR A 156 -3.01 -4.96 4.51
N HIS A 157 -3.74 -4.62 5.55
CA HIS A 157 -4.83 -5.46 6.01
C HIS A 157 -6.12 -5.05 5.29
N PHE A 158 -6.90 -6.03 4.92
CA PHE A 158 -8.18 -5.81 4.25
C PHE A 158 -9.27 -5.47 5.27
N LYS A 159 -10.09 -4.49 4.95
CA LYS A 159 -11.26 -4.10 5.73
C LYS A 159 -12.54 -4.36 4.97
#